data_5f2ae5a8713de3bce29c238313a228d2
#
_entry.id   5f2ae5a8713de3bce29c238313a228d2
#
_cell.length_a   1.000
_cell.length_b   1.000
_cell.length_c   1.000
_cell.angle_alpha   90.00
_cell.angle_beta   90.00
_cell.angle_gamma   90.00
#
_symmetry.space_group_name_H-M   'P 1'
#
loop_
_entity.id
_entity.type
_entity.pdbx_description
1 polymer ?
#
loop_
_entity_poly.entity_id
_entity_poly.type
_entity_poly.pdbx_seq_one_letter_code
_entity_poly.pdbx_strand_id
1 'polypeptide(L)'
;MNSPSPELPELLGSIHNHADLMQIPEAELPRLAEEIRSTLIQSLAVTGGHLGPNLGVVELSIALHRVFETPRDKIIFDVSHQAYVHKMLTGRAEQIHTIRQYQGLSGFAKMSESPHDSYGAGHAGTALSAALGMCAARDLKGEDYHVVAVAGDAAFTCGTTLEALNNISQTTRRYITILNDNEWAIDKNVGALAKYFNSLQTSETFSWLRDKTASFIEKLGGTQAKEFAFKLEGTTKNLIFPSLLFNKFGLRYFGPLNGHDIPTLIRTLNYIKDLNEPVILHIVTQKGLGYQPALDNPTKFHGLGSYCVHDGETQGTPTPTFSQIFGSTLVDMAKQDESITAITAAMASGTKLDLFKEAFPRRYFDVGIAEEHGALFACGLAAEGMKPYVAIYSTFMQRCVDMIQHDAALQKLPVRFCMDRAGLSPDDGPTHHGLFD
;
A
#
# COMPACT_ATOMS: atom_id res chain seq x y z
N MET A 1 31.97 -10.17 7.30
CA MET A 1 32.87 -9.75 6.21
C MET A 1 32.07 -8.83 5.33
N ASN A 2 32.42 -7.55 5.25
CA ASN A 2 31.70 -6.60 4.40
C ASN A 2 32.00 -6.94 2.94
N SER A 3 31.05 -7.54 2.25
CA SER A 3 31.12 -7.59 0.78
C SER A 3 31.18 -6.13 0.28
N PRO A 4 32.01 -5.80 -0.71
CA PRO A 4 32.03 -4.47 -1.26
C PRO A 4 30.62 -4.09 -1.74
N SER A 5 30.20 -2.85 -1.46
CA SER A 5 28.92 -2.34 -1.97
C SER A 5 28.88 -2.53 -3.48
N PRO A 6 27.79 -3.04 -4.05
CA PRO A 6 27.67 -3.13 -5.50
C PRO A 6 27.79 -1.72 -6.09
N GLU A 7 28.52 -1.59 -7.18
CA GLU A 7 28.64 -0.33 -7.91
C GLU A 7 27.27 0.09 -8.43
N LEU A 8 26.82 1.29 -8.04
CA LEU A 8 25.55 1.82 -8.48
C LEU A 8 25.61 2.29 -9.95
N PRO A 9 24.52 2.18 -10.70
CA PRO A 9 24.41 2.80 -12.01
C PRO A 9 24.62 4.32 -11.96
N GLU A 10 25.02 4.89 -13.08
CA GLU A 10 25.53 6.27 -13.19
C GLU A 10 24.57 7.34 -12.63
N LEU A 11 23.31 7.36 -13.09
CA LEU A 11 22.35 8.37 -12.66
C LEU A 11 21.95 8.16 -11.20
N LEU A 12 21.64 6.93 -10.82
CA LEU A 12 21.26 6.63 -9.44
C LEU A 12 22.40 6.90 -8.46
N GLY A 13 23.64 6.54 -8.81
CA GLY A 13 24.82 6.79 -8.00
C GLY A 13 25.18 8.28 -7.83
N SER A 14 24.66 9.16 -8.69
CA SER A 14 24.83 10.60 -8.56
C SER A 14 23.87 11.28 -7.58
N ILE A 15 22.85 10.57 -7.08
CA ILE A 15 21.79 11.14 -6.23
C ILE A 15 22.12 10.91 -4.75
N HIS A 16 22.57 11.95 -4.06
CA HIS A 16 22.81 11.94 -2.61
C HIS A 16 21.78 12.80 -1.84
N ASN A 17 21.08 13.70 -2.54
CA ASN A 17 20.09 14.60 -1.96
C ASN A 17 19.10 15.08 -3.03
N HIS A 18 18.09 15.86 -2.61
CA HIS A 18 17.09 16.41 -3.51
C HIS A 18 17.68 17.29 -4.63
N ALA A 19 18.70 18.09 -4.32
CA ALA A 19 19.30 18.99 -5.33
C ALA A 19 19.96 18.21 -6.47
N ASP A 20 20.58 17.05 -6.18
CA ASP A 20 21.18 16.19 -7.19
C ASP A 20 20.10 15.62 -8.12
N LEU A 21 18.99 15.13 -7.56
CA LEU A 21 17.85 14.65 -8.35
C LEU A 21 17.32 15.76 -9.28
N MET A 22 17.26 17.00 -8.80
CA MET A 22 16.79 18.15 -9.60
C MET A 22 17.72 18.50 -10.76
N GLN A 23 19.01 18.12 -10.74
CA GLN A 23 19.95 18.31 -11.84
C GLN A 23 19.73 17.32 -12.99
N ILE A 24 19.09 16.17 -12.75
CA ILE A 24 18.84 15.18 -13.80
C ILE A 24 17.81 15.76 -14.79
N PRO A 25 18.11 15.84 -16.09
CA PRO A 25 17.15 16.30 -17.10
C PRO A 25 15.89 15.44 -17.12
N GLU A 26 14.72 16.02 -17.38
CA GLU A 26 13.47 15.26 -17.45
C GLU A 26 13.52 14.13 -18.48
N ALA A 27 14.25 14.31 -19.58
CA ALA A 27 14.44 13.29 -20.61
C ALA A 27 15.19 12.03 -20.10
N GLU A 28 16.00 12.17 -19.04
CA GLU A 28 16.76 11.07 -18.44
C GLU A 28 16.01 10.35 -17.29
N LEU A 29 14.87 10.87 -16.84
CA LEU A 29 14.10 10.26 -15.75
C LEU A 29 13.61 8.83 -16.08
N PRO A 30 13.23 8.47 -17.32
CA PRO A 30 12.95 7.08 -17.67
C PRO A 30 14.18 6.17 -17.50
N ARG A 31 15.38 6.63 -17.85
CA ARG A 31 16.63 5.88 -17.63
C ARG A 31 16.90 5.71 -16.13
N LEU A 32 16.71 6.75 -15.34
CA LEU A 32 16.81 6.65 -13.88
C LEU A 32 15.82 5.60 -13.32
N ALA A 33 14.59 5.55 -13.82
CA ALA A 33 13.63 4.55 -13.40
C ALA A 33 14.09 3.11 -13.68
N GLU A 34 14.71 2.85 -14.84
CA GLU A 34 15.29 1.56 -15.18
C GLU A 34 16.51 1.20 -14.30
N GLU A 35 17.38 2.18 -14.00
CA GLU A 35 18.51 1.99 -13.09
C GLU A 35 18.04 1.63 -11.67
N ILE A 36 17.00 2.30 -11.15
CA ILE A 36 16.36 1.98 -9.86
C ILE A 36 15.79 0.57 -9.87
N ARG A 37 15.04 0.17 -10.91
CA ARG A 37 14.48 -1.19 -11.04
C ARG A 37 15.54 -2.26 -11.03
N SER A 38 16.56 -2.09 -11.86
CA SER A 38 17.68 -3.03 -11.94
C SER A 38 18.35 -3.20 -10.58
N THR A 39 18.62 -2.10 -9.88
CA THR A 39 19.25 -2.11 -8.56
C THR A 39 18.36 -2.82 -7.52
N LEU A 40 17.05 -2.58 -7.52
CA LEU A 40 16.09 -3.26 -6.64
C LEU A 40 16.06 -4.77 -6.90
N ILE A 41 15.95 -5.19 -8.17
CA ILE A 41 15.90 -6.61 -8.55
C ILE A 41 17.16 -7.34 -8.09
N GLN A 42 18.34 -6.75 -8.31
CA GLN A 42 19.62 -7.36 -7.92
C GLN A 42 19.81 -7.38 -6.40
N SER A 43 19.49 -6.29 -5.71
CA SER A 43 19.69 -6.20 -4.26
C SER A 43 18.74 -7.15 -3.51
N LEU A 44 17.46 -7.17 -3.89
CA LEU A 44 16.46 -7.98 -3.22
C LEU A 44 16.56 -9.47 -3.61
N ALA A 45 17.26 -9.83 -4.68
CA ALA A 45 17.58 -11.22 -4.97
C ALA A 45 18.41 -11.87 -3.85
N VAL A 46 19.22 -11.05 -3.16
CA VAL A 46 20.07 -11.50 -2.05
C VAL A 46 19.36 -11.37 -0.70
N THR A 47 18.77 -10.19 -0.43
CA THR A 47 18.21 -9.86 0.90
C THR A 47 16.75 -10.31 1.07
N GLY A 48 16.06 -10.60 -0.02
CA GLY A 48 14.61 -10.63 -0.02
C GLY A 48 14.00 -9.25 0.17
N GLY A 49 12.67 -9.17 0.24
CA GLY A 49 11.94 -7.93 0.49
C GLY A 49 10.67 -7.77 -0.33
N HIS A 50 10.13 -6.54 -0.33
CA HIS A 50 8.87 -6.19 -0.97
C HIS A 50 9.12 -5.74 -2.43
N LEU A 51 9.56 -6.67 -3.31
CA LEU A 51 9.98 -6.31 -4.66
C LEU A 51 8.83 -5.78 -5.52
N GLY A 52 7.74 -6.54 -5.66
CA GLY A 52 6.63 -6.18 -6.54
C GLY A 52 6.02 -4.82 -6.24
N PRO A 53 5.69 -4.48 -4.97
CA PRO A 53 5.19 -3.16 -4.60
C PRO A 53 6.14 -2.01 -4.96
N ASN A 54 7.45 -2.20 -4.77
CA ASN A 54 8.45 -1.16 -5.09
C ASN A 54 8.62 -0.95 -6.59
N LEU A 55 8.63 -2.02 -7.39
CA LEU A 55 8.69 -1.92 -8.85
C LEU A 55 7.49 -1.17 -9.44
N GLY A 56 6.32 -1.29 -8.79
CA GLY A 56 5.09 -0.61 -9.22
C GLY A 56 5.06 0.89 -8.94
N VAL A 57 5.94 1.42 -8.09
CA VAL A 57 5.90 2.84 -7.68
C VAL A 57 7.17 3.62 -7.99
N VAL A 58 8.01 3.12 -8.88
CA VAL A 58 9.28 3.78 -9.24
C VAL A 58 9.02 5.17 -9.81
N GLU A 59 8.19 5.28 -10.85
CA GLU A 59 7.87 6.55 -11.51
C GLU A 59 7.13 7.50 -10.58
N LEU A 60 6.18 6.99 -9.79
CA LEU A 60 5.48 7.79 -8.78
C LEU A 60 6.48 8.39 -7.78
N SER A 61 7.43 7.59 -7.27
CA SER A 61 8.42 8.05 -6.30
C SER A 61 9.34 9.11 -6.89
N ILE A 62 9.81 8.92 -8.13
CA ILE A 62 10.58 9.94 -8.86
C ILE A 62 9.78 11.23 -8.98
N ALA A 63 8.52 11.16 -9.43
CA ALA A 63 7.67 12.33 -9.61
C ALA A 63 7.40 13.06 -8.29
N LEU A 64 7.16 12.32 -7.20
CA LEU A 64 6.98 12.89 -5.86
C LEU A 64 8.22 13.67 -5.42
N HIS A 65 9.42 13.09 -5.56
CA HIS A 65 10.68 13.75 -5.17
C HIS A 65 11.12 14.84 -6.14
N ARG A 66 10.56 14.91 -7.35
CA ARG A 66 10.76 16.06 -8.27
C ARG A 66 9.89 17.26 -7.91
N VAL A 67 8.81 17.05 -7.17
CA VAL A 67 7.81 18.10 -6.85
C VAL A 67 7.86 18.52 -5.40
N PHE A 68 8.12 17.61 -4.47
CA PHE A 68 8.11 17.83 -3.02
C PHE A 68 9.51 17.64 -2.44
N GLU A 69 9.96 18.62 -1.68
CA GLU A 69 11.28 18.66 -1.07
C GLU A 69 11.25 18.11 0.36
N THR A 70 11.53 16.81 0.53
CA THR A 70 11.72 16.24 1.87
C THR A 70 13.10 16.61 2.43
N PRO A 71 13.28 16.78 3.74
CA PRO A 71 12.32 16.56 4.84
C PRO A 71 11.39 17.75 5.15
N ARG A 72 11.48 18.88 4.42
CA ARG A 72 10.57 20.00 4.61
C ARG A 72 9.13 19.55 4.33
N ASP A 73 8.84 19.10 3.11
CA ASP A 73 7.57 18.48 2.76
C ASP A 73 7.51 17.06 3.32
N LYS A 74 6.31 16.57 3.63
CA LYS A 74 6.10 15.29 4.26
C LYS A 74 5.46 14.31 3.26
N ILE A 75 6.17 13.22 2.96
CA ILE A 75 5.63 12.11 2.17
C ILE A 75 5.47 10.91 3.11
N ILE A 76 4.24 10.41 3.25
CA ILE A 76 3.90 9.30 4.13
C ILE A 76 3.38 8.17 3.25
N PHE A 77 4.06 7.04 3.26
CA PHE A 77 3.63 5.83 2.58
C PHE A 77 2.83 4.96 3.54
N ASP A 78 1.61 4.58 3.17
CA ASP A 78 0.82 3.63 3.95
C ASP A 78 1.51 2.26 3.96
N VAL A 79 1.53 1.56 5.10
CA VAL A 79 2.42 0.40 5.33
C VAL A 79 3.90 0.73 5.19
N SER A 80 4.26 1.50 4.19
CA SER A 80 5.62 1.90 3.77
C SER A 80 6.54 0.76 3.25
N HIS A 81 5.97 -0.41 2.95
CA HIS A 81 6.70 -1.50 2.31
C HIS A 81 7.15 -1.17 0.88
N GLN A 82 6.54 -0.18 0.24
CA GLN A 82 6.87 0.37 -1.08
C GLN A 82 7.79 1.60 -1.02
N ALA A 83 8.46 1.85 0.12
CA ALA A 83 9.30 3.04 0.33
C ALA A 83 10.78 2.85 -0.04
N TYR A 84 11.17 1.75 -0.71
CA TYR A 84 12.59 1.51 -1.04
C TYR A 84 13.11 2.53 -2.04
N VAL A 85 12.30 2.89 -3.04
CA VAL A 85 12.64 3.94 -4.00
C VAL A 85 12.80 5.30 -3.31
N HIS A 86 11.92 5.63 -2.36
CA HIS A 86 12.06 6.81 -1.52
C HIS A 86 13.41 6.82 -0.77
N LYS A 87 13.82 5.69 -0.19
CA LYS A 87 15.13 5.56 0.47
C LYS A 87 16.27 5.81 -0.50
N MET A 88 16.22 5.24 -1.70
CA MET A 88 17.25 5.42 -2.73
C MET A 88 17.37 6.89 -3.16
N LEU A 89 16.24 7.57 -3.39
CA LEU A 89 16.21 8.98 -3.83
C LEU A 89 16.54 9.98 -2.70
N THR A 90 16.65 9.51 -1.46
CA THR A 90 17.00 10.33 -0.28
C THR A 90 18.35 9.97 0.33
N GLY A 91 19.33 9.60 -0.53
CA GLY A 91 20.73 9.40 -0.18
C GLY A 91 21.08 8.06 0.45
N ARG A 92 20.20 7.04 0.33
CA ARG A 92 20.45 5.70 0.87
C ARG A 92 20.60 4.62 -0.20
N ALA A 93 20.81 5.02 -1.47
CA ALA A 93 20.93 4.08 -2.58
C ALA A 93 22.10 3.10 -2.39
N GLU A 94 23.26 3.58 -1.93
CA GLU A 94 24.44 2.76 -1.66
C GLU A 94 24.19 1.67 -0.60
N GLN A 95 23.23 1.90 0.30
CA GLN A 95 22.91 0.99 1.40
C GLN A 95 21.77 0.04 1.08
N ILE A 96 21.12 0.13 -0.11
CA ILE A 96 19.93 -0.68 -0.43
C ILE A 96 20.19 -2.19 -0.37
N HIS A 97 21.42 -2.62 -0.63
CA HIS A 97 21.86 -4.01 -0.52
C HIS A 97 21.86 -4.55 0.93
N THR A 98 21.67 -3.67 1.94
CA THR A 98 21.57 -4.05 3.36
C THR A 98 20.13 -4.11 3.88
N ILE A 99 19.15 -3.89 3.01
CA ILE A 99 17.75 -3.78 3.41
C ILE A 99 17.28 -5.06 4.09
N ARG A 100 16.56 -4.91 5.22
CA ARG A 100 16.08 -6.02 6.06
C ARG A 100 17.18 -6.89 6.67
N GLN A 101 18.43 -6.45 6.64
CA GLN A 101 19.55 -7.12 7.28
C GLN A 101 19.87 -6.51 8.65
N TYR A 102 20.56 -7.26 9.50
CA TYR A 102 20.99 -6.77 10.82
C TYR A 102 21.86 -5.51 10.67
N GLN A 103 21.51 -4.45 11.38
CA GLN A 103 22.10 -3.11 11.27
C GLN A 103 22.04 -2.46 9.85
N GLY A 104 21.28 -3.02 8.94
CA GLY A 104 21.00 -2.45 7.64
C GLY A 104 19.75 -1.58 7.62
N LEU A 105 19.33 -1.20 6.40
CA LEU A 105 18.12 -0.43 6.19
C LEU A 105 16.86 -1.22 6.59
N SER A 106 15.93 -0.54 7.23
CA SER A 106 14.60 -1.09 7.54
C SER A 106 13.82 -1.37 6.25
N GLY A 107 13.05 -2.46 6.23
CA GLY A 107 12.09 -2.78 5.17
C GLY A 107 10.87 -1.85 5.10
N PHE A 108 10.79 -0.88 6.02
CA PHE A 108 9.73 0.12 6.13
C PHE A 108 10.34 1.50 6.38
N ALA A 109 9.57 2.58 6.17
CA ALA A 109 10.01 3.91 6.60
C ALA A 109 10.21 3.94 8.12
N LYS A 110 11.27 4.57 8.57
CA LYS A 110 11.67 4.60 9.98
C LYS A 110 12.26 5.95 10.35
N MET A 111 11.54 6.71 11.18
CA MET A 111 11.94 8.07 11.57
C MET A 111 13.35 8.17 12.17
N SER A 112 13.81 7.12 12.87
CA SER A 112 15.17 7.07 13.43
C SER A 112 16.26 6.71 12.41
N GLU A 113 15.89 6.33 11.18
CA GLU A 113 16.81 5.98 10.10
C GLU A 113 17.17 7.22 9.25
N SER A 114 16.18 8.07 9.00
CA SER A 114 16.37 9.25 8.15
C SER A 114 15.36 10.36 8.49
N PRO A 115 15.75 11.64 8.44
CA PRO A 115 14.81 12.76 8.56
C PRO A 115 13.78 12.82 7.42
N HIS A 116 14.05 12.17 6.31
CA HIS A 116 13.12 12.06 5.17
C HIS A 116 11.97 11.09 5.45
N ASP A 117 12.12 10.14 6.36
CA ASP A 117 11.08 9.21 6.78
C ASP A 117 10.16 9.91 7.81
N SER A 118 9.22 10.71 7.30
CA SER A 118 8.38 11.59 8.13
C SER A 118 7.47 10.83 9.10
N TYR A 119 7.14 9.57 8.82
CA TYR A 119 6.33 8.69 9.65
C TYR A 119 6.71 7.23 9.44
N GLY A 120 6.98 6.52 10.52
CA GLY A 120 7.23 5.07 10.48
C GLY A 120 5.91 4.31 10.47
N ALA A 121 5.78 3.35 9.59
CA ALA A 121 4.60 2.50 9.48
C ALA A 121 5.03 1.03 9.31
N GLY A 122 4.08 0.16 9.13
CA GLY A 122 4.23 -1.29 8.93
C GLY A 122 2.86 -1.93 8.81
N HIS A 123 1.85 -1.30 9.42
CA HIS A 123 0.46 -1.69 9.36
C HIS A 123 -0.31 -0.78 8.40
N ALA A 124 -1.22 -1.35 7.60
CA ALA A 124 -2.03 -0.61 6.64
C ALA A 124 -3.07 0.32 7.29
N GLY A 125 -3.51 1.34 6.56
CA GLY A 125 -4.60 2.23 6.95
C GLY A 125 -4.20 3.37 7.89
N THR A 126 -2.92 3.56 8.20
CA THR A 126 -2.47 4.57 9.16
C THR A 126 -2.06 5.90 8.53
N ALA A 127 -1.64 5.88 7.26
CA ALA A 127 -1.02 7.03 6.61
C ALA A 127 -1.95 8.24 6.50
N LEU A 128 -3.23 8.05 6.17
CA LEU A 128 -4.16 9.16 6.00
C LEU A 128 -4.38 9.92 7.30
N SER A 129 -4.59 9.20 8.41
CA SER A 129 -4.76 9.82 9.73
C SER A 129 -3.49 10.52 10.21
N ALA A 130 -2.31 9.90 10.03
CA ALA A 130 -1.04 10.51 10.40
C ALA A 130 -0.77 11.78 9.60
N ALA A 131 -0.98 11.75 8.28
CA ALA A 131 -0.86 12.90 7.40
C ALA A 131 -1.83 14.02 7.78
N LEU A 132 -3.07 13.68 8.13
CA LEU A 132 -4.07 14.66 8.59
C LEU A 132 -3.62 15.36 9.87
N GLY A 133 -3.07 14.62 10.83
CA GLY A 133 -2.47 15.19 12.04
C GLY A 133 -1.30 16.13 11.75
N MET A 134 -0.44 15.78 10.77
CA MET A 134 0.65 16.67 10.32
C MET A 134 0.13 17.94 9.65
N CYS A 135 -0.94 17.86 8.84
CA CYS A 135 -1.58 19.04 8.27
C CYS A 135 -2.16 19.94 9.36
N ALA A 136 -2.86 19.38 10.33
CA ALA A 136 -3.38 20.14 11.46
C ALA A 136 -2.27 20.85 12.25
N ALA A 137 -1.16 20.14 12.52
CA ALA A 137 0.00 20.73 13.20
C ALA A 137 0.64 21.87 12.40
N ARG A 138 0.82 21.69 11.07
CA ARG A 138 1.28 22.73 10.16
C ARG A 138 0.39 23.98 10.22
N ASP A 139 -0.93 23.78 10.10
CA ASP A 139 -1.91 24.87 10.08
C ASP A 139 -1.93 25.64 11.40
N LEU A 140 -1.85 24.92 12.54
CA LEU A 140 -1.77 25.52 13.88
C LEU A 140 -0.50 26.33 14.11
N LYS A 141 0.64 25.91 13.51
CA LYS A 141 1.92 26.62 13.61
C LYS A 141 2.07 27.75 12.58
N GLY A 142 1.15 27.86 11.61
CA GLY A 142 1.27 28.80 10.50
C GLY A 142 2.43 28.48 9.54
N GLU A 143 2.84 27.21 9.49
CA GLU A 143 3.90 26.73 8.59
C GLU A 143 3.34 26.47 7.19
N ASP A 144 4.23 26.41 6.20
CA ASP A 144 3.89 26.29 4.78
C ASP A 144 4.63 25.16 4.09
N TYR A 145 4.41 23.92 4.53
CA TYR A 145 4.92 22.73 3.85
C TYR A 145 3.77 21.85 3.35
N HIS A 146 4.06 21.02 2.37
CA HIS A 146 3.09 20.06 1.84
C HIS A 146 3.12 18.76 2.62
N VAL A 147 1.96 18.09 2.68
CA VAL A 147 1.81 16.74 3.25
C VAL A 147 1.11 15.88 2.22
N VAL A 148 1.75 14.78 1.86
CA VAL A 148 1.27 13.82 0.87
C VAL A 148 1.19 12.43 1.50
N ALA A 149 -0.01 11.85 1.54
CA ALA A 149 -0.22 10.46 1.92
C ALA A 149 -0.33 9.58 0.67
N VAL A 150 0.48 8.54 0.58
CA VAL A 150 0.44 7.55 -0.51
C VAL A 150 -0.12 6.25 0.04
N ALA A 151 -1.30 5.85 -0.44
CA ALA A 151 -1.98 4.65 0.02
C ALA A 151 -2.41 3.76 -1.16
N GLY A 152 -2.22 2.46 -1.02
CA GLY A 152 -2.73 1.48 -1.98
C GLY A 152 -4.26 1.35 -1.89
N ASP A 153 -4.89 0.90 -2.95
CA ASP A 153 -6.34 0.68 -3.03
C ASP A 153 -6.86 -0.26 -1.93
N ALA A 154 -6.09 -1.26 -1.54
CA ALA A 154 -6.42 -2.15 -0.43
C ALA A 154 -6.53 -1.41 0.93
N ALA A 155 -5.72 -0.39 1.17
CA ALA A 155 -5.75 0.40 2.40
C ALA A 155 -7.08 1.17 2.56
N PHE A 156 -7.80 1.43 1.48
CA PHE A 156 -9.13 2.06 1.53
C PHE A 156 -10.23 1.12 2.06
N THR A 157 -9.94 -0.16 2.28
CA THR A 157 -10.84 -1.07 3.00
C THR A 157 -10.66 -1.02 4.51
N CYS A 158 -9.61 -0.37 5.03
CA CYS A 158 -9.38 -0.20 6.46
C CYS A 158 -10.37 0.80 7.08
N GLY A 159 -10.90 0.48 8.26
CA GLY A 159 -11.76 1.38 9.04
C GLY A 159 -11.12 2.72 9.32
N THR A 160 -9.87 2.74 9.81
CA THR A 160 -9.09 3.95 10.10
C THR A 160 -8.89 4.86 8.88
N THR A 161 -8.77 4.31 7.68
CA THR A 161 -8.72 5.10 6.44
C THR A 161 -10.05 5.82 6.18
N LEU A 162 -11.18 5.13 6.38
CA LEU A 162 -12.51 5.73 6.24
C LEU A 162 -12.78 6.80 7.30
N GLU A 163 -12.32 6.59 8.53
CA GLU A 163 -12.35 7.59 9.60
C GLU A 163 -11.56 8.85 9.23
N ALA A 164 -10.35 8.68 8.67
CA ALA A 164 -9.55 9.80 8.18
C ALA A 164 -10.29 10.57 7.08
N LEU A 165 -10.78 9.86 6.04
CA LEU A 165 -11.54 10.48 4.94
C LEU A 165 -12.71 11.31 5.45
N ASN A 166 -13.45 10.81 6.45
CA ASN A 166 -14.58 11.50 7.06
C ASN A 166 -14.18 12.81 7.77
N ASN A 167 -12.91 12.94 8.18
CA ASN A 167 -12.44 14.08 8.97
C ASN A 167 -11.59 15.09 8.16
N ILE A 168 -11.06 14.73 6.98
CA ILE A 168 -10.10 15.57 6.24
C ILE A 168 -10.65 16.97 5.96
N SER A 169 -11.82 17.09 5.35
CA SER A 169 -12.37 18.35 4.90
C SER A 169 -12.78 19.29 6.05
N GLN A 170 -12.95 18.75 7.25
CA GLN A 170 -13.27 19.53 8.46
C GLN A 170 -12.00 19.99 9.18
N THR A 171 -10.85 19.34 8.94
CA THR A 171 -9.61 19.57 9.69
C THR A 171 -8.67 20.51 8.97
N THR A 172 -8.52 20.39 7.65
CA THR A 172 -7.54 21.16 6.88
C THR A 172 -8.01 21.48 5.47
N ARG A 173 -7.41 22.52 4.87
CA ARG A 173 -7.65 22.89 3.46
C ARG A 173 -6.63 22.31 2.50
N ARG A 174 -5.40 22.05 2.93
CA ARG A 174 -4.30 21.62 2.07
C ARG A 174 -3.84 20.22 2.49
N TYR A 175 -4.37 19.23 1.81
CA TYR A 175 -4.09 17.81 2.06
C TYR A 175 -4.08 17.07 0.73
N ILE A 176 -3.06 16.25 0.48
CA ILE A 176 -2.93 15.46 -0.75
C ILE A 176 -2.92 13.98 -0.40
N THR A 177 -3.86 13.24 -0.95
CA THR A 177 -3.86 11.77 -0.94
C THR A 177 -3.55 11.25 -2.35
N ILE A 178 -2.61 10.31 -2.46
CA ILE A 178 -2.40 9.52 -3.66
C ILE A 178 -3.06 8.16 -3.44
N LEU A 179 -4.09 7.85 -4.22
CA LEU A 179 -4.66 6.51 -4.33
C LEU A 179 -3.88 5.76 -5.41
N ASN A 180 -3.04 4.85 -5.00
CA ASN A 180 -2.28 3.96 -5.88
C ASN A 180 -3.06 2.67 -6.12
N ASP A 181 -3.78 2.61 -7.24
CA ASP A 181 -4.62 1.49 -7.62
C ASP A 181 -3.82 0.49 -8.46
N ASN A 182 -3.59 -0.69 -7.90
CA ASN A 182 -2.90 -1.80 -8.58
C ASN A 182 -3.60 -3.16 -8.43
N GLU A 183 -4.82 -3.17 -7.89
CA GLU A 183 -5.68 -4.34 -7.66
C GLU A 183 -5.19 -5.36 -6.61
N TRP A 184 -4.08 -5.09 -5.91
CA TRP A 184 -3.43 -6.06 -5.03
C TRP A 184 -3.18 -5.52 -3.63
N ALA A 185 -3.53 -6.38 -2.64
CA ALA A 185 -2.95 -6.37 -1.30
C ALA A 185 -1.76 -7.35 -1.23
N ILE A 186 -1.67 -8.18 -0.20
CA ILE A 186 -0.86 -9.41 -0.22
C ILE A 186 -1.46 -10.35 -1.28
N ASP A 187 -2.76 -10.63 -1.17
CA ASP A 187 -3.57 -11.35 -2.14
C ASP A 187 -4.42 -10.36 -2.97
N LYS A 188 -5.21 -10.85 -3.93
CA LYS A 188 -6.10 -10.00 -4.73
C LYS A 188 -7.15 -9.34 -3.82
N ASN A 189 -7.38 -8.05 -4.02
CA ASN A 189 -8.32 -7.28 -3.21
C ASN A 189 -9.76 -7.83 -3.26
N VAL A 190 -10.46 -7.75 -2.13
CA VAL A 190 -11.83 -8.25 -1.96
C VAL A 190 -12.80 -7.14 -1.51
N GLY A 191 -14.09 -7.42 -1.56
CA GLY A 191 -15.15 -6.54 -1.10
C GLY A 191 -15.71 -5.59 -2.17
N ALA A 192 -16.68 -4.77 -1.77
CA ALA A 192 -17.40 -3.90 -2.67
C ALA A 192 -16.54 -2.76 -3.23
N LEU A 193 -15.65 -2.17 -2.41
CA LEU A 193 -14.74 -1.11 -2.85
C LEU A 193 -13.73 -1.63 -3.88
N ALA A 194 -13.14 -2.82 -3.65
CA ALA A 194 -12.25 -3.44 -4.62
C ALA A 194 -12.94 -3.71 -5.96
N LYS A 195 -14.14 -4.30 -5.91
CA LYS A 195 -14.97 -4.50 -7.12
C LYS A 195 -15.29 -3.19 -7.83
N TYR A 196 -15.54 -2.13 -7.06
CA TYR A 196 -15.82 -0.81 -7.60
C TYR A 196 -14.59 -0.26 -8.34
N PHE A 197 -13.39 -0.25 -7.76
CA PHE A 197 -12.17 0.19 -8.43
C PHE A 197 -11.86 -0.67 -9.67
N ASN A 198 -11.94 -2.00 -9.57
CA ASN A 198 -11.71 -2.90 -10.70
C ASN A 198 -12.72 -2.67 -11.85
N SER A 199 -13.99 -2.41 -11.53
CA SER A 199 -15.01 -2.12 -12.57
C SER A 199 -14.74 -0.82 -13.32
N LEU A 200 -14.04 0.13 -12.67
CA LEU A 200 -13.62 1.37 -13.31
C LEU A 200 -12.51 1.12 -14.33
N GLN A 201 -11.49 0.32 -13.98
CA GLN A 201 -10.34 0.05 -14.86
C GLN A 201 -10.73 -0.67 -16.15
N THR A 202 -11.73 -1.53 -16.10
CA THR A 202 -12.20 -2.34 -17.24
C THR A 202 -13.23 -1.64 -18.13
N SER A 203 -13.75 -0.46 -17.74
CA SER A 203 -14.81 0.23 -18.49
C SER A 203 -14.24 1.15 -19.58
N GLU A 204 -14.94 1.23 -20.72
CA GLU A 204 -14.63 2.23 -21.77
C GLU A 204 -14.71 3.67 -21.21
N THR A 205 -15.57 3.89 -20.23
CA THR A 205 -15.71 5.16 -19.52
C THR A 205 -14.43 5.53 -18.77
N PHE A 206 -13.71 4.55 -18.21
CA PHE A 206 -12.46 4.78 -17.51
C PHE A 206 -11.33 5.20 -18.48
N SER A 207 -11.23 4.53 -19.63
CA SER A 207 -10.29 4.92 -20.70
C SER A 207 -10.58 6.34 -21.18
N TRP A 208 -11.84 6.66 -21.43
CA TRP A 208 -12.28 8.00 -21.79
C TRP A 208 -11.95 9.05 -20.70
N LEU A 209 -12.18 8.74 -19.41
CA LEU A 209 -11.90 9.63 -18.29
C LEU A 209 -10.39 9.87 -18.13
N ARG A 210 -9.57 8.83 -18.26
CA ARG A 210 -8.10 8.92 -18.28
C ARG A 210 -7.61 9.85 -19.40
N ASP A 211 -8.09 9.65 -20.62
CA ASP A 211 -7.67 10.44 -21.77
C ASP A 211 -8.13 11.90 -21.64
N LYS A 212 -9.31 12.14 -21.06
CA LYS A 212 -9.81 13.47 -20.75
C LYS A 212 -8.98 14.16 -19.66
N THR A 213 -8.60 13.43 -18.61
CA THR A 213 -7.77 13.97 -17.53
C THR A 213 -6.36 14.29 -18.04
N ALA A 214 -5.75 13.41 -18.84
CA ALA A 214 -4.47 13.65 -19.47
C ALA A 214 -4.50 14.87 -20.40
N SER A 215 -5.51 14.97 -21.29
CA SER A 215 -5.69 16.11 -22.18
C SER A 215 -5.96 17.43 -21.46
N PHE A 216 -6.63 17.39 -20.30
CA PHE A 216 -6.80 18.56 -19.44
C PHE A 216 -5.46 19.02 -18.85
N ILE A 217 -4.66 18.08 -18.35
CA ILE A 217 -3.34 18.36 -17.76
C ILE A 217 -2.39 18.92 -18.81
N GLU A 218 -2.44 18.45 -20.07
CA GLU A 218 -1.67 19.00 -21.17
C GLU A 218 -2.02 20.46 -21.48
N LYS A 219 -3.27 20.86 -21.24
CA LYS A 219 -3.79 22.23 -21.48
C LYS A 219 -3.64 23.17 -20.28
N LEU A 220 -3.07 22.74 -19.17
CA LEU A 220 -2.92 23.52 -17.93
C LEU A 220 -2.00 24.76 -18.04
N GLY A 221 -1.60 25.19 -19.23
CA GLY A 221 -0.89 26.44 -19.50
C GLY A 221 -1.74 27.72 -19.61
N GLY A 222 -3.05 27.70 -19.32
CA GLY A 222 -3.95 28.84 -19.50
C GLY A 222 -5.10 28.93 -18.48
N THR A 223 -5.72 30.10 -18.41
CA THR A 223 -6.81 30.49 -17.49
C THR A 223 -8.11 29.66 -17.60
N GLN A 224 -8.19 28.68 -18.48
CA GLN A 224 -9.37 27.84 -18.75
C GLN A 224 -9.52 26.65 -17.80
N ALA A 225 -8.59 26.43 -16.89
CA ALA A 225 -8.58 25.29 -15.95
C ALA A 225 -9.81 25.26 -15.01
N LYS A 226 -10.35 26.42 -14.65
CA LYS A 226 -11.50 26.51 -13.73
C LYS A 226 -12.84 26.07 -14.35
N GLU A 227 -13.03 26.25 -15.64
CA GLU A 227 -14.30 25.93 -16.32
C GLU A 227 -14.45 24.44 -16.65
N PHE A 228 -13.35 23.71 -16.84
CA PHE A 228 -13.41 22.31 -17.23
C PHE A 228 -13.76 21.37 -16.06
N ALA A 229 -13.34 21.71 -14.84
CA ALA A 229 -13.71 20.95 -13.65
C ALA A 229 -15.24 20.95 -13.41
N PHE A 230 -15.92 22.06 -13.73
CA PHE A 230 -17.39 22.22 -13.62
C PHE A 230 -18.16 21.44 -14.69
N LYS A 231 -17.57 21.21 -15.87
CA LYS A 231 -18.26 20.50 -16.98
C LYS A 231 -18.31 18.98 -16.84
N LEU A 232 -17.43 18.39 -16.02
CA LEU A 232 -17.48 16.96 -15.72
C LEU A 232 -18.62 16.58 -14.75
N GLU A 233 -19.13 17.54 -13.97
CA GLU A 233 -20.27 17.33 -13.08
C GLU A 233 -21.63 17.19 -13.79
N GLY A 234 -21.73 17.63 -15.04
CA GLY A 234 -23.01 17.81 -15.76
C GLY A 234 -23.44 16.69 -16.69
N THR A 235 -22.58 15.71 -17.01
CA THR A 235 -22.87 14.77 -18.10
C THR A 235 -22.88 13.33 -17.60
N THR A 236 -24.01 12.81 -17.26
CA THR A 236 -24.47 11.42 -17.13
C THR A 236 -25.09 11.07 -15.79
N LYS A 237 -26.41 10.95 -15.80
CA LYS A 237 -27.26 10.70 -14.61
C LYS A 237 -27.18 9.26 -14.05
N ASN A 238 -26.36 8.35 -14.59
CA ASN A 238 -26.40 6.92 -14.20
C ASN A 238 -25.03 6.24 -14.05
N LEU A 239 -23.90 6.96 -14.06
CA LEU A 239 -22.57 6.37 -13.84
C LEU A 239 -22.04 6.84 -12.48
N ILE A 240 -21.78 5.89 -11.59
CA ILE A 240 -21.13 6.16 -10.29
C ILE A 240 -19.65 6.40 -10.56
N PHE A 241 -19.24 7.67 -10.64
CA PHE A 241 -17.84 8.05 -10.80
C PHE A 241 -17.12 8.04 -9.44
N PRO A 242 -15.82 7.67 -9.38
CA PRO A 242 -15.01 7.79 -8.16
C PRO A 242 -15.05 9.19 -7.56
N SER A 243 -15.13 10.21 -8.41
CA SER A 243 -15.31 11.59 -8.00
C SER A 243 -16.52 11.82 -7.10
N LEU A 244 -17.65 11.11 -7.33
CA LEU A 244 -18.84 11.27 -6.50
C LEU A 244 -18.62 10.78 -5.07
N LEU A 245 -17.91 9.67 -4.88
CA LEU A 245 -17.60 9.13 -3.56
C LEU A 245 -16.69 10.10 -2.79
N PHE A 246 -15.55 10.46 -3.37
CA PHE A 246 -14.55 11.31 -2.69
C PHE A 246 -15.01 12.75 -2.52
N ASN A 247 -15.78 13.30 -3.47
CA ASN A 247 -16.38 14.63 -3.33
C ASN A 247 -17.37 14.70 -2.14
N LYS A 248 -18.04 13.59 -1.79
CA LYS A 248 -18.90 13.55 -0.60
C LYS A 248 -18.11 13.64 0.71
N PHE A 249 -16.86 13.18 0.71
CA PHE A 249 -15.92 13.41 1.82
C PHE A 249 -15.25 14.80 1.76
N GLY A 250 -15.55 15.61 0.75
CA GLY A 250 -14.97 16.95 0.58
C GLY A 250 -13.54 16.93 0.00
N LEU A 251 -13.15 15.85 -0.68
CA LEU A 251 -11.89 15.76 -1.40
C LEU A 251 -12.14 15.94 -2.89
N ARG A 252 -11.40 16.86 -3.51
CA ARG A 252 -11.42 17.01 -4.97
C ARG A 252 -10.65 15.86 -5.63
N TYR A 253 -11.35 15.15 -6.50
CA TYR A 253 -10.80 13.98 -7.18
C TYR A 253 -10.12 14.38 -8.49
N PHE A 254 -8.91 13.85 -8.70
CA PHE A 254 -8.15 13.88 -9.94
C PHE A 254 -7.79 12.46 -10.38
N GLY A 255 -7.90 12.18 -11.64
CA GLY A 255 -7.54 10.87 -12.21
C GLY A 255 -8.74 10.20 -12.89
N PRO A 256 -8.59 8.93 -13.25
CA PRO A 256 -7.36 8.13 -13.08
C PRO A 256 -6.24 8.57 -14.02
N LEU A 257 -4.99 8.43 -13.59
CA LEU A 257 -3.80 8.68 -14.41
C LEU A 257 -2.95 7.41 -14.52
N ASN A 258 -2.16 7.34 -15.59
CA ASN A 258 -1.11 6.34 -15.67
C ASN A 258 0.01 6.66 -14.67
N GLY A 259 0.17 5.81 -13.65
CA GLY A 259 1.18 5.97 -12.61
C GLY A 259 2.62 5.72 -13.06
N HIS A 260 2.82 5.36 -14.34
CA HIS A 260 4.13 5.16 -14.97
C HIS A 260 4.51 6.28 -15.95
N ASP A 261 3.69 7.31 -16.09
CA ASP A 261 3.97 8.48 -16.94
C ASP A 261 4.54 9.63 -16.09
N ILE A 262 5.88 9.65 -15.93
CA ILE A 262 6.59 10.62 -15.10
C ILE A 262 6.25 12.08 -15.49
N PRO A 263 6.29 12.50 -16.77
CA PRO A 263 5.95 13.86 -17.14
C PRO A 263 4.54 14.28 -16.74
N THR A 264 3.54 13.39 -16.95
CA THR A 264 2.15 13.67 -16.55
C THR A 264 2.00 13.73 -15.04
N LEU A 265 2.66 12.84 -14.30
CA LEU A 265 2.67 12.87 -12.83
C LEU A 265 3.26 14.18 -12.30
N ILE A 266 4.44 14.60 -12.79
CA ILE A 266 5.10 15.84 -12.36
C ILE A 266 4.18 17.06 -12.63
N ARG A 267 3.61 17.16 -13.82
CA ARG A 267 2.68 18.26 -14.15
C ARG A 267 1.46 18.28 -13.24
N THR A 268 0.87 17.12 -12.99
CA THR A 268 -0.31 17.00 -12.13
C THR A 268 0.01 17.35 -10.69
N LEU A 269 1.10 16.81 -10.14
CA LEU A 269 1.53 17.08 -8.77
C LEU A 269 1.85 18.58 -8.57
N ASN A 270 2.51 19.23 -9.53
CA ASN A 270 2.74 20.67 -9.51
C ASN A 270 1.43 21.48 -9.52
N TYR A 271 0.42 21.03 -10.25
CA TYR A 271 -0.89 21.70 -10.24
C TYR A 271 -1.63 21.53 -8.92
N ILE A 272 -1.71 20.28 -8.40
CA ILE A 272 -2.51 20.00 -7.21
C ILE A 272 -1.89 20.53 -5.92
N LYS A 273 -0.54 20.69 -5.85
CA LYS A 273 0.13 21.21 -4.65
C LYS A 273 -0.27 22.64 -4.32
N ASP A 274 -0.63 23.43 -5.34
CA ASP A 274 -0.99 24.84 -5.20
C ASP A 274 -2.49 25.04 -4.89
N LEU A 275 -3.29 23.96 -4.86
CA LEU A 275 -4.71 24.03 -4.53
C LEU A 275 -4.92 24.19 -3.02
N ASN A 276 -5.83 25.10 -2.66
CA ASN A 276 -6.24 25.34 -1.26
C ASN A 276 -7.49 24.52 -0.91
N GLU A 277 -7.46 23.24 -1.23
CA GLU A 277 -8.54 22.27 -0.94
C GLU A 277 -7.96 20.87 -0.80
N PRO A 278 -8.58 19.95 -0.04
CA PRO A 278 -8.14 18.57 0.03
C PRO A 278 -8.28 17.87 -1.33
N VAL A 279 -7.25 17.12 -1.72
CA VAL A 279 -7.18 16.47 -3.02
C VAL A 279 -6.94 14.98 -2.86
N ILE A 280 -7.59 14.17 -3.69
CA ILE A 280 -7.22 12.80 -3.96
C ILE A 280 -6.81 12.64 -5.43
N LEU A 281 -5.59 12.21 -5.66
CA LEU A 281 -5.06 11.85 -6.97
C LEU A 281 -5.09 10.32 -7.11
N HIS A 282 -5.92 9.84 -8.02
CA HIS A 282 -6.01 8.43 -8.35
C HIS A 282 -5.06 8.11 -9.49
N ILE A 283 -4.12 7.22 -9.24
CA ILE A 283 -3.19 6.69 -10.25
C ILE A 283 -3.36 5.18 -10.39
N VAL A 284 -3.14 4.67 -11.57
CA VAL A 284 -3.13 3.24 -11.86
C VAL A 284 -1.71 2.79 -12.13
N THR A 285 -1.24 1.80 -11.38
CA THR A 285 0.10 1.24 -11.50
C THR A 285 0.06 -0.27 -11.72
N GLN A 286 1.18 -0.82 -12.18
CA GLN A 286 1.36 -2.25 -12.35
C GLN A 286 2.37 -2.80 -11.34
N LYS A 287 1.90 -3.58 -10.37
CA LYS A 287 2.75 -4.26 -9.38
C LYS A 287 3.73 -5.20 -10.10
N GLY A 288 5.03 -5.04 -9.82
CA GLY A 288 6.07 -5.86 -10.45
C GLY A 288 6.55 -5.39 -11.82
N LEU A 289 6.18 -4.19 -12.27
CA LEU A 289 6.56 -3.65 -13.58
C LEU A 289 8.08 -3.72 -13.81
N GLY A 290 8.46 -4.22 -15.01
CA GLY A 290 9.86 -4.35 -15.43
C GLY A 290 10.54 -5.65 -14.99
N TYR A 291 9.81 -6.58 -14.32
CA TYR A 291 10.32 -7.90 -13.98
C TYR A 291 9.26 -8.98 -14.21
N GLN A 292 9.43 -9.77 -15.27
CA GLN A 292 8.41 -10.72 -15.71
C GLN A 292 7.98 -11.73 -14.63
N PRO A 293 8.89 -12.35 -13.84
CA PRO A 293 8.46 -13.24 -12.76
C PRO A 293 7.53 -12.58 -11.73
N ALA A 294 7.70 -11.27 -11.46
CA ALA A 294 6.84 -10.54 -10.54
C ALA A 294 5.49 -10.17 -11.17
N LEU A 295 5.43 -9.99 -12.48
CA LEU A 295 4.19 -9.80 -13.22
C LEU A 295 3.36 -11.08 -13.27
N ASP A 296 4.02 -12.22 -13.44
CA ASP A 296 3.37 -13.53 -13.53
C ASP A 296 2.85 -14.02 -12.16
N ASN A 297 3.50 -13.62 -11.06
CA ASN A 297 3.09 -14.01 -9.70
C ASN A 297 3.18 -12.84 -8.69
N PRO A 298 2.25 -11.85 -8.76
CA PRO A 298 2.27 -10.68 -7.88
C PRO A 298 2.14 -10.99 -6.38
N THR A 299 1.51 -12.11 -6.01
CA THR A 299 1.41 -12.57 -4.62
C THR A 299 2.76 -13.02 -4.08
N LYS A 300 3.51 -13.86 -4.81
CA LYS A 300 4.85 -14.32 -4.43
C LYS A 300 5.80 -13.15 -4.23
N PHE A 301 5.76 -12.17 -5.15
CA PHE A 301 6.63 -11.00 -5.13
C PHE A 301 6.12 -9.83 -4.29
N HIS A 302 5.03 -10.00 -3.54
CA HIS A 302 4.63 -9.01 -2.54
C HIS A 302 5.68 -8.91 -1.42
N GLY A 303 6.15 -10.06 -0.90
CA GLY A 303 7.22 -10.14 0.07
C GLY A 303 7.84 -11.53 0.04
N LEU A 304 9.09 -11.62 -0.36
CA LEU A 304 9.78 -12.91 -0.55
C LEU A 304 11.17 -12.89 0.09
N GLY A 305 11.72 -14.10 0.33
CA GLY A 305 13.13 -14.31 0.70
C GLY A 305 14.06 -14.13 -0.50
N SER A 306 15.31 -14.54 -0.36
CA SER A 306 16.29 -14.55 -1.47
C SER A 306 15.79 -15.40 -2.64
N TYR A 307 16.10 -14.96 -3.87
CA TYR A 307 15.62 -15.62 -5.09
C TYR A 307 16.65 -15.54 -6.22
N CYS A 308 16.48 -16.37 -7.24
CA CYS A 308 17.25 -16.31 -8.48
C CYS A 308 16.65 -15.23 -9.41
N VAL A 309 17.48 -14.28 -9.89
CA VAL A 309 17.03 -13.18 -10.76
C VAL A 309 16.47 -13.69 -12.09
N HIS A 310 17.00 -14.81 -12.62
CA HIS A 310 16.62 -15.29 -13.94
C HIS A 310 15.17 -15.81 -14.02
N ASP A 311 14.72 -16.55 -12.99
CA ASP A 311 13.43 -17.24 -12.98
C ASP A 311 12.51 -16.85 -11.81
N GLY A 312 13.03 -16.06 -10.88
CA GLY A 312 12.30 -15.64 -9.69
C GLY A 312 12.09 -16.74 -8.65
N GLU A 313 12.74 -17.91 -8.79
CA GLU A 313 12.57 -19.00 -7.83
C GLU A 313 13.32 -18.73 -6.54
N THR A 314 12.61 -18.98 -5.40
CA THR A 314 13.19 -18.81 -4.07
C THR A 314 14.20 -19.91 -3.77
N GLN A 315 15.30 -19.55 -3.13
CA GLN A 315 16.33 -20.50 -2.72
C GLN A 315 15.90 -21.21 -1.43
N GLY A 316 16.11 -22.52 -1.35
CA GLY A 316 15.88 -23.33 -0.17
C GLY A 316 14.99 -24.54 -0.41
N THR A 317 15.06 -25.50 0.49
CA THR A 317 14.17 -26.68 0.47
C THR A 317 12.88 -26.34 1.20
N PRO A 318 11.70 -26.54 0.59
CA PRO A 318 10.43 -26.32 1.27
C PRO A 318 10.34 -27.22 2.51
N THR A 319 10.20 -26.61 3.68
CA THR A 319 9.90 -27.33 4.92
C THR A 319 8.46 -27.04 5.34
N PRO A 320 7.74 -28.01 5.92
CA PRO A 320 6.41 -27.77 6.45
C PRO A 320 6.42 -26.65 7.48
N THR A 321 5.57 -25.64 7.30
CA THR A 321 5.39 -24.54 8.26
C THR A 321 4.23 -24.83 9.20
N PHE A 322 4.20 -24.16 10.35
CA PHE A 322 3.05 -24.23 11.25
C PHE A 322 1.76 -23.79 10.54
N SER A 323 1.80 -22.75 9.71
CA SER A 323 0.67 -22.28 8.91
C SER A 323 0.16 -23.38 7.95
N GLN A 324 1.08 -24.13 7.30
CA GLN A 324 0.72 -25.26 6.43
C GLN A 324 -0.02 -26.36 7.20
N ILE A 325 0.50 -26.74 8.37
CA ILE A 325 -0.13 -27.76 9.24
C ILE A 325 -1.49 -27.26 9.72
N PHE A 326 -1.59 -25.99 10.16
CA PHE A 326 -2.84 -25.37 10.56
C PHE A 326 -3.89 -25.43 9.45
N GLY A 327 -3.57 -24.92 8.26
CA GLY A 327 -4.50 -24.88 7.14
C GLY A 327 -5.01 -26.26 6.72
N SER A 328 -4.11 -27.26 6.58
CA SER A 328 -4.48 -28.63 6.24
C SER A 328 -5.32 -29.30 7.33
N THR A 329 -4.95 -29.13 8.61
CA THR A 329 -5.72 -29.69 9.73
C THR A 329 -7.11 -29.08 9.82
N LEU A 330 -7.25 -27.77 9.60
CA LEU A 330 -8.57 -27.10 9.63
C LEU A 330 -9.48 -27.62 8.51
N VAL A 331 -8.92 -27.91 7.32
CA VAL A 331 -9.66 -28.57 6.24
C VAL A 331 -10.16 -29.94 6.68
N ASP A 332 -9.31 -30.77 7.31
CA ASP A 332 -9.69 -32.11 7.74
C ASP A 332 -10.73 -32.11 8.85
N MET A 333 -10.64 -31.16 9.79
CA MET A 333 -11.69 -30.95 10.80
C MET A 333 -13.01 -30.53 10.17
N ALA A 334 -12.98 -29.63 9.19
CA ALA A 334 -14.18 -29.10 8.54
C ALA A 334 -14.89 -30.11 7.62
N LYS A 335 -14.21 -31.18 7.19
CA LYS A 335 -14.84 -32.33 6.54
C LYS A 335 -15.77 -33.11 7.48
N GLN A 336 -15.46 -33.08 8.79
CA GLN A 336 -16.21 -33.82 9.83
C GLN A 336 -17.22 -32.94 10.56
N ASP A 337 -17.08 -31.62 10.49
CA ASP A 337 -17.92 -30.65 11.19
C ASP A 337 -18.26 -29.47 10.28
N GLU A 338 -19.52 -29.44 9.84
CA GLU A 338 -20.03 -28.39 8.93
C GLU A 338 -20.18 -27.03 9.60
N SER A 339 -20.16 -26.95 10.93
CA SER A 339 -20.24 -25.70 11.66
C SER A 339 -18.92 -24.88 11.63
N ILE A 340 -17.81 -25.49 11.22
CA ILE A 340 -16.50 -24.82 11.14
C ILE A 340 -16.49 -23.84 9.97
N THR A 341 -16.12 -22.59 10.27
CA THR A 341 -15.89 -21.50 9.30
C THR A 341 -14.50 -20.90 9.47
N ALA A 342 -13.95 -20.37 8.40
CA ALA A 342 -12.62 -19.74 8.39
C ALA A 342 -12.71 -18.29 7.94
N ILE A 343 -12.03 -17.40 8.66
CA ILE A 343 -12.02 -15.96 8.43
C ILE A 343 -10.56 -15.48 8.41
N THR A 344 -10.25 -14.62 7.45
CA THR A 344 -8.96 -13.90 7.39
C THR A 344 -9.16 -12.47 6.93
N ALA A 345 -8.12 -11.64 7.11
CA ALA A 345 -8.11 -10.23 6.72
C ALA A 345 -7.03 -9.98 5.67
N ALA A 346 -7.30 -10.31 4.40
CA ALA A 346 -6.40 -10.20 3.24
C ALA A 346 -5.09 -11.02 3.36
N MET A 347 -5.11 -12.14 4.11
CA MET A 347 -3.92 -12.95 4.42
C MET A 347 -4.14 -14.45 4.11
N ALA A 348 -4.97 -14.79 3.13
CA ALA A 348 -5.34 -16.19 2.83
C ALA A 348 -4.11 -17.08 2.57
N SER A 349 -3.22 -16.65 1.66
CA SER A 349 -2.02 -17.40 1.28
C SER A 349 -1.02 -17.50 2.44
N GLY A 350 -0.88 -16.44 3.22
CA GLY A 350 0.04 -16.39 4.36
C GLY A 350 -0.36 -17.28 5.53
N THR A 351 -1.64 -17.32 5.87
CA THR A 351 -2.23 -18.16 6.93
C THR A 351 -2.58 -19.57 6.46
N LYS A 352 -2.42 -19.86 5.15
CA LYS A 352 -2.83 -21.13 4.51
C LYS A 352 -4.33 -21.41 4.58
N LEU A 353 -5.14 -20.39 4.72
CA LEU A 353 -6.60 -20.49 4.55
C LEU A 353 -7.04 -20.52 3.08
N ASP A 354 -6.12 -20.32 2.13
CA ASP A 354 -6.31 -20.65 0.70
C ASP A 354 -6.74 -22.12 0.52
N LEU A 355 -6.16 -23.06 1.28
CA LEU A 355 -6.56 -24.47 1.29
C LEU A 355 -8.04 -24.65 1.74
N PHE A 356 -8.44 -23.91 2.76
CA PHE A 356 -9.83 -23.95 3.24
C PHE A 356 -10.78 -23.32 2.24
N LYS A 357 -10.40 -22.22 1.61
CA LYS A 357 -11.15 -21.55 0.55
C LYS A 357 -11.44 -22.47 -0.63
N GLU A 358 -10.44 -23.25 -1.07
CA GLU A 358 -10.59 -24.22 -2.15
C GLU A 358 -11.55 -25.36 -1.78
N ALA A 359 -11.41 -25.90 -0.56
CA ALA A 359 -12.23 -27.01 -0.09
C ALA A 359 -13.68 -26.60 0.27
N PHE A 360 -13.86 -25.43 0.87
CA PHE A 360 -15.13 -24.97 1.45
C PHE A 360 -15.41 -23.48 1.15
N PRO A 361 -15.57 -23.06 -0.10
CA PRO A 361 -15.69 -21.64 -0.48
C PRO A 361 -16.89 -20.91 0.16
N ARG A 362 -17.96 -21.63 0.55
CA ARG A 362 -19.12 -21.03 1.22
C ARG A 362 -18.94 -20.81 2.73
N ARG A 363 -17.91 -21.40 3.32
CA ARG A 363 -17.58 -21.30 4.75
C ARG A 363 -16.28 -20.52 4.99
N TYR A 364 -15.72 -19.96 3.93
CA TYR A 364 -14.53 -19.10 3.95
C TYR A 364 -14.92 -17.64 3.73
N PHE A 365 -14.34 -16.75 4.55
CA PHE A 365 -14.59 -15.32 4.50
C PHE A 365 -13.26 -14.56 4.55
N ASP A 366 -12.98 -13.80 3.50
CA ASP A 366 -11.92 -12.81 3.49
C ASP A 366 -12.57 -11.44 3.60
N VAL A 367 -12.25 -10.73 4.68
CA VAL A 367 -12.88 -9.44 5.00
C VAL A 367 -12.11 -8.24 4.43
N GLY A 368 -11.00 -8.46 3.71
CA GLY A 368 -10.06 -7.40 3.31
C GLY A 368 -9.20 -6.98 4.50
N ILE A 369 -8.53 -5.83 4.40
CA ILE A 369 -7.73 -5.30 5.52
C ILE A 369 -8.69 -4.65 6.54
N ALA A 370 -9.41 -5.50 7.29
CA ALA A 370 -10.45 -5.10 8.22
C ALA A 370 -10.53 -6.10 9.39
N GLU A 371 -9.45 -6.15 10.17
CA GLU A 371 -9.26 -7.10 11.26
C GLU A 371 -10.36 -6.98 12.32
N GLU A 372 -10.74 -5.75 12.68
CA GLU A 372 -11.80 -5.44 13.63
C GLU A 372 -13.15 -6.03 13.16
N HIS A 373 -13.48 -5.83 11.88
CA HIS A 373 -14.67 -6.40 11.27
C HIS A 373 -14.61 -7.94 11.28
N GLY A 374 -13.44 -8.52 10.97
CA GLY A 374 -13.23 -9.97 10.99
C GLY A 374 -13.53 -10.59 12.36
N ALA A 375 -13.09 -9.93 13.44
CA ALA A 375 -13.37 -10.35 14.82
C ALA A 375 -14.86 -10.25 15.17
N LEU A 376 -15.51 -9.13 14.86
CA LEU A 376 -16.94 -8.92 15.10
C LEU A 376 -17.82 -9.87 14.27
N PHE A 377 -17.46 -10.09 13.00
CA PHE A 377 -18.13 -11.03 12.13
C PHE A 377 -18.09 -12.46 12.69
N ALA A 378 -16.92 -12.85 13.23
CA ALA A 378 -16.77 -14.14 13.92
C ALA A 378 -17.64 -14.23 15.16
N CYS A 379 -17.78 -13.16 15.94
CA CYS A 379 -18.69 -13.12 17.09
C CYS A 379 -20.15 -13.38 16.67
N GLY A 380 -20.60 -12.76 15.57
CA GLY A 380 -21.92 -13.00 15.01
C GLY A 380 -22.14 -14.46 14.59
N LEU A 381 -21.16 -15.05 13.89
CA LEU A 381 -21.20 -16.47 13.51
C LEU A 381 -21.26 -17.40 14.74
N ALA A 382 -20.47 -17.10 15.77
CA ALA A 382 -20.45 -17.89 17.01
C ALA A 382 -21.76 -17.78 17.79
N ALA A 383 -22.41 -16.62 17.81
CA ALA A 383 -23.71 -16.41 18.43
C ALA A 383 -24.81 -17.26 17.78
N GLU A 384 -24.69 -17.54 16.48
CA GLU A 384 -25.59 -18.41 15.71
C GLU A 384 -25.13 -19.90 15.69
N GLY A 385 -24.20 -20.27 16.59
CA GLY A 385 -23.78 -21.66 16.79
C GLY A 385 -22.72 -22.18 15.82
N MET A 386 -22.15 -21.32 14.97
CA MET A 386 -20.99 -21.70 14.15
C MET A 386 -19.71 -21.74 14.97
N LYS A 387 -18.68 -22.38 14.41
CA LYS A 387 -17.34 -22.50 15.01
C LYS A 387 -16.33 -21.71 14.19
N PRO A 388 -16.26 -20.37 14.33
CA PRO A 388 -15.36 -19.54 13.54
C PRO A 388 -13.90 -19.68 14.02
N TYR A 389 -13.00 -19.81 13.03
CA TYR A 389 -11.56 -19.71 13.17
C TYR A 389 -11.09 -18.44 12.47
N VAL A 390 -10.57 -17.47 13.22
CA VAL A 390 -10.08 -16.18 12.72
C VAL A 390 -8.58 -16.26 12.66
N ALA A 391 -8.00 -16.41 11.46
CA ALA A 391 -6.57 -16.50 11.27
C ALA A 391 -6.00 -15.17 10.75
N ILE A 392 -5.26 -14.49 11.60
CA ILE A 392 -4.66 -13.17 11.36
C ILE A 392 -3.22 -13.21 11.89
N TYR A 393 -2.30 -12.46 11.27
CA TYR A 393 -0.96 -12.32 11.82
C TYR A 393 -1.00 -11.67 13.20
N SER A 394 -0.17 -12.19 14.12
CA SER A 394 -0.16 -11.79 15.52
C SER A 394 -0.12 -10.27 15.69
N THR A 395 0.83 -9.59 15.06
CA THR A 395 0.96 -8.13 15.14
C THR A 395 -0.29 -7.37 14.65
N PHE A 396 -1.02 -7.88 13.65
CA PHE A 396 -2.25 -7.25 13.13
C PHE A 396 -3.46 -7.55 14.03
N MET A 397 -3.43 -8.65 14.80
CA MET A 397 -4.47 -8.97 15.77
C MET A 397 -4.62 -7.89 16.86
N GLN A 398 -3.59 -7.07 17.09
CA GLN A 398 -3.66 -5.92 18.02
C GLN A 398 -4.83 -4.98 17.72
N ARG A 399 -5.26 -4.86 16.47
CA ARG A 399 -6.44 -4.06 16.09
C ARG A 399 -7.75 -4.61 16.65
N CYS A 400 -7.77 -5.90 17.02
CA CYS A 400 -8.98 -6.57 17.50
C CYS A 400 -9.09 -6.60 19.02
N VAL A 401 -8.19 -5.98 19.79
CA VAL A 401 -8.15 -6.10 21.25
C VAL A 401 -9.48 -5.74 21.91
N ASP A 402 -10.08 -4.63 21.50
CA ASP A 402 -11.39 -4.21 22.03
C ASP A 402 -12.48 -5.24 21.70
N MET A 403 -12.57 -5.67 20.43
CA MET A 403 -13.55 -6.65 19.96
C MET A 403 -13.40 -8.02 20.62
N ILE A 404 -12.15 -8.44 20.88
CA ILE A 404 -11.88 -9.69 21.59
C ILE A 404 -12.35 -9.58 23.05
N GLN A 405 -12.09 -8.48 23.73
CA GLN A 405 -12.46 -8.28 25.13
C GLN A 405 -13.97 -8.04 25.28
N HIS A 406 -14.50 -7.04 24.58
CA HIS A 406 -15.86 -6.57 24.74
C HIS A 406 -16.88 -7.48 24.05
N ASP A 407 -16.61 -7.88 22.79
CA ASP A 407 -17.62 -8.61 22.03
C ASP A 407 -17.50 -10.13 22.14
N ALA A 408 -16.29 -10.69 22.14
CA ALA A 408 -16.12 -12.12 22.26
C ALA A 408 -16.11 -12.58 23.73
N ALA A 409 -15.21 -12.03 24.57
CA ALA A 409 -14.96 -12.55 25.92
C ALA A 409 -16.08 -12.24 26.89
N LEU A 410 -16.56 -10.99 26.98
CA LEU A 410 -17.69 -10.62 27.86
C LEU A 410 -18.96 -11.40 27.56
N GLN A 411 -19.22 -11.69 26.29
CA GLN A 411 -20.38 -12.46 25.85
C GLN A 411 -20.12 -13.98 25.87
N LYS A 412 -18.89 -14.43 26.20
CA LYS A 412 -18.49 -15.83 26.24
C LYS A 412 -18.68 -16.57 24.92
N LEU A 413 -18.50 -15.87 23.80
CA LEU A 413 -18.65 -16.44 22.49
C LEU A 413 -17.45 -17.32 22.13
N PRO A 414 -17.65 -18.55 21.61
CA PRO A 414 -16.58 -19.51 21.34
C PRO A 414 -15.85 -19.22 20.02
N VAL A 415 -15.31 -18.03 19.85
CA VAL A 415 -14.46 -17.66 18.71
C VAL A 415 -13.05 -18.22 18.91
N ARG A 416 -12.41 -18.73 17.86
CA ARG A 416 -11.04 -19.23 17.86
C ARG A 416 -10.16 -18.26 17.12
N PHE A 417 -9.43 -17.44 17.89
CA PHE A 417 -8.43 -16.54 17.35
C PHE A 417 -7.12 -17.29 17.13
N CYS A 418 -6.66 -17.35 15.89
CA CYS A 418 -5.45 -18.06 15.47
C CYS A 418 -4.41 -17.02 15.03
N MET A 419 -3.47 -16.73 15.91
CA MET A 419 -2.41 -15.74 15.64
C MET A 419 -1.26 -16.42 14.91
N ASP A 420 -1.12 -16.12 13.62
CA ASP A 420 0.02 -16.57 12.82
C ASP A 420 1.21 -15.61 13.01
N ARG A 421 2.43 -16.09 12.82
CA ARG A 421 3.67 -15.31 12.93
C ARG A 421 3.89 -14.66 14.30
N ALA A 422 3.44 -15.31 15.39
CA ALA A 422 3.76 -14.89 16.73
C ALA A 422 5.26 -15.03 17.03
N GLY A 423 5.79 -14.14 17.85
CA GLY A 423 7.21 -14.09 18.20
C GLY A 423 8.01 -13.05 17.43
N LEU A 424 9.32 -13.25 17.34
CA LEU A 424 10.23 -12.33 16.64
C LEU A 424 10.11 -12.52 15.12
N SER A 425 9.92 -11.41 14.40
CA SER A 425 10.04 -11.36 12.95
C SER A 425 11.47 -10.95 12.59
N PRO A 426 12.30 -11.85 12.04
CA PRO A 426 13.70 -11.52 11.78
C PRO A 426 13.87 -10.50 10.64
N ASP A 427 12.99 -10.56 9.63
CA ASP A 427 13.17 -9.80 8.40
C ASP A 427 12.47 -8.43 8.42
N ASP A 428 11.25 -8.36 8.98
CA ASP A 428 10.43 -7.14 8.98
C ASP A 428 10.65 -6.26 10.21
N GLY A 429 11.30 -6.80 11.23
CA GLY A 429 11.70 -6.05 12.43
C GLY A 429 10.54 -5.67 13.34
N PRO A 430 10.69 -4.60 14.15
CA PRO A 430 9.80 -4.30 15.28
C PRO A 430 8.35 -3.98 14.87
N THR A 431 8.08 -3.63 13.61
CA THR A 431 6.72 -3.37 13.12
C THR A 431 5.88 -4.65 12.97
N HIS A 432 6.54 -5.81 12.93
CA HIS A 432 5.90 -7.12 12.69
C HIS A 432 6.21 -8.16 13.79
N HIS A 433 6.83 -7.76 14.89
CA HIS A 433 7.01 -8.67 16.02
C HIS A 433 5.68 -8.93 16.72
N GLY A 434 5.34 -10.20 16.89
CA GLY A 434 4.17 -10.66 17.63
C GLY A 434 4.55 -11.09 19.07
N LEU A 435 5.07 -10.14 19.87
CA LEU A 435 5.60 -10.43 21.21
C LEU A 435 4.65 -10.04 22.33
N PHE A 436 3.75 -9.10 22.11
CA PHE A 436 2.91 -8.48 23.13
C PHE A 436 1.41 -8.64 22.82
N ASP A 437 1.03 -9.45 21.78
CA ASP A 437 -0.32 -9.65 21.24
C ASP A 437 -1.13 -10.68 22.04
#